data_7c49b67951d4a8ca80eb1f024b090042
#
_entry.id   7c49b67951d4a8ca80eb1f024b090042
#
_cell.length_a   1.000
_cell.length_b   1.000
_cell.length_c   1.000
_cell.angle_alpha   90.00
_cell.angle_beta   90.00
_cell.angle_gamma   90.00
#
_symmetry.space_group_name_H-M   'P 1'
#
loop_
_entity.id
_entity.type
_entity.pdbx_description
1 polymer ?
#
loop_
_entity_poly.entity_id
_entity_poly.type
_entity_poly.pdbx_seq_one_letter_code
_entity_poly.pdbx_strand_id
1 'polypeptide(L)'
;MLTSMNRRSLFALAGCGGALLLAGCSTSNMWLDRQYDYSGELKFDSYRQNGDYREATRSEPAQNVPVPVLPAHADERSVAGLYSTIGYIFAFTEYIIESRNTGEAQPYMERYQGLTQGELDRMIGSGNSWFSKVRYHCTIHTPHPQKKEEDVYEWPMEYFIKFGDFEVISGKVRETPASATNSVTRSGPLKARYEDHKWVIDFSEFTANTNASSGV
;
A
#
# COMPACT_ATOMS: atom_id res chain seq x y z
N MET A 1 -63.02 13.52 26.58
CA MET A 1 -62.51 14.80 26.08
C MET A 1 -61.23 14.53 25.37
N LEU A 2 -61.20 14.94 24.08
CA LEU A 2 -60.06 15.08 23.18
C LEU A 2 -59.37 13.76 22.70
N THR A 3 -59.88 13.17 21.69
CA THR A 3 -59.69 13.22 20.24
C THR A 3 -58.29 12.84 19.77
N SER A 4 -58.19 11.58 19.36
CA SER A 4 -57.12 11.05 18.50
C SER A 4 -57.28 11.57 17.08
N MET A 5 -56.17 12.00 16.45
CA MET A 5 -56.13 12.24 15.00
C MET A 5 -55.18 11.27 14.34
N ASN A 6 -55.79 10.31 13.69
CA ASN A 6 -55.22 9.46 12.65
C ASN A 6 -54.92 10.26 11.41
N ARG A 7 -53.69 10.17 10.86
CA ARG A 7 -53.45 10.57 9.48
C ARG A 7 -52.73 9.42 8.72
N ARG A 8 -53.56 8.61 8.12
CA ARG A 8 -53.21 7.79 6.95
C ARG A 8 -53.40 8.66 5.72
N SER A 9 -52.38 8.83 4.95
CA SER A 9 -52.49 9.32 3.57
C SER A 9 -51.79 8.35 2.66
N LEU A 10 -52.58 7.54 1.97
CA LEU A 10 -52.26 6.79 0.77
C LEU A 10 -51.91 7.79 -0.34
N PHE A 11 -50.78 7.57 -1.03
CA PHE A 11 -50.62 7.98 -2.41
C PHE A 11 -50.24 6.76 -3.23
N ALA A 12 -51.25 6.19 -3.89
CA ALA A 12 -51.07 5.34 -5.05
C ALA A 12 -50.90 6.25 -6.27
N LEU A 13 -49.81 6.09 -6.99
CA LEU A 13 -49.65 6.59 -8.33
C LEU A 13 -49.08 5.47 -9.21
N ALA A 14 -49.96 4.86 -9.93
CA ALA A 14 -49.66 4.03 -11.09
C ALA A 14 -49.24 4.94 -12.25
N GLY A 15 -48.20 4.60 -12.96
CA GLY A 15 -47.79 5.33 -14.18
C GLY A 15 -46.64 4.66 -14.89
N CYS A 16 -46.96 3.74 -15.78
CA CYS A 16 -46.37 3.45 -17.09
C CYS A 16 -44.85 3.60 -17.31
N GLY A 17 -44.22 2.49 -17.64
CA GLY A 17 -43.52 2.27 -18.90
C GLY A 17 -42.23 3.06 -19.11
N GLY A 18 -41.12 2.34 -19.04
CA GLY A 18 -39.85 2.83 -19.54
C GLY A 18 -38.69 2.05 -18.94
N ALA A 19 -38.49 0.80 -19.35
CA ALA A 19 -37.25 0.12 -19.13
C ALA A 19 -36.17 0.77 -20.02
N LEU A 20 -35.62 1.88 -19.59
CA LEU A 20 -34.35 2.35 -20.10
C LEU A 20 -33.28 1.50 -19.43
N LEU A 21 -32.84 0.48 -20.14
CA LEU A 21 -31.55 -0.14 -19.95
C LEU A 21 -30.49 0.92 -20.26
N LEU A 22 -30.23 1.78 -19.29
CA LEU A 22 -28.98 2.51 -19.27
C LEU A 22 -27.91 1.46 -18.98
N ALA A 23 -27.34 0.91 -20.06
CA ALA A 23 -25.97 0.43 -20.03
C ALA A 23 -25.13 1.64 -19.62
N GLY A 24 -25.09 1.88 -18.32
CA GLY A 24 -24.20 2.86 -17.72
C GLY A 24 -22.80 2.36 -17.96
N CYS A 25 -22.14 2.94 -18.96
CA CYS A 25 -20.70 3.06 -18.91
C CYS A 25 -20.37 3.54 -17.50
N SER A 26 -19.78 2.70 -16.69
CA SER A 26 -19.22 3.09 -15.41
C SER A 26 -18.03 4.00 -15.69
N THR A 27 -18.33 5.25 -16.01
CA THR A 27 -17.33 6.33 -15.99
C THR A 27 -16.82 6.36 -14.58
N SER A 28 -15.60 5.86 -14.45
CA SER A 28 -14.85 5.69 -13.22
C SER A 28 -15.04 6.84 -12.25
N ASN A 29 -15.54 6.53 -11.06
CA ASN A 29 -15.73 7.44 -9.93
C ASN A 29 -14.41 7.96 -9.30
N MET A 30 -13.26 7.82 -9.98
CA MET A 30 -11.98 8.40 -9.55
C MET A 30 -12.08 9.89 -9.18
N TRP A 31 -13.11 10.58 -9.65
CA TRP A 31 -13.32 11.99 -9.41
C TRP A 31 -14.18 12.30 -8.18
N LEU A 32 -14.85 11.33 -7.58
CA LEU A 32 -15.67 11.56 -6.38
C LEU A 32 -14.80 11.73 -5.12
N ASP A 33 -13.57 11.20 -5.10
CA ASP A 33 -12.62 11.32 -3.98
C ASP A 33 -11.85 12.65 -3.94
N ARG A 34 -12.18 13.63 -4.80
CA ARG A 34 -11.50 14.93 -4.82
C ARG A 34 -11.64 15.77 -3.54
N GLN A 35 -12.45 15.31 -2.61
CA GLN A 35 -12.62 15.97 -1.31
C GLN A 35 -11.52 15.62 -0.31
N TYR A 36 -10.76 14.54 -0.55
CA TYR A 36 -9.72 14.09 0.35
C TYR A 36 -8.34 14.44 -0.20
N ASP A 37 -7.51 14.99 0.66
CA ASP A 37 -6.10 15.23 0.38
C ASP A 37 -5.30 14.00 0.81
N TYR A 38 -4.78 13.25 -0.16
CA TYR A 38 -3.95 12.07 0.07
C TYR A 38 -2.44 12.40 0.09
N SER A 39 -2.07 13.68 0.01
CA SER A 39 -0.67 14.07 0.08
C SER A 39 -0.10 13.91 1.49
N GLY A 40 1.22 13.83 1.58
CA GLY A 40 1.93 13.65 2.83
C GLY A 40 2.36 12.22 3.07
N GLU A 41 2.58 11.86 4.34
CA GLU A 41 3.05 10.54 4.70
C GLU A 41 1.99 9.48 4.43
N LEU A 42 2.38 8.45 3.66
CA LEU A 42 1.55 7.29 3.36
C LEU A 42 1.27 6.51 4.65
N LYS A 43 0.00 6.21 4.92
CA LYS A 43 -0.43 5.47 6.11
C LYS A 43 -1.07 4.15 5.71
N PHE A 44 -0.76 3.12 6.47
CA PHE A 44 -1.39 1.81 6.34
C PHE A 44 -1.61 1.21 7.73
N ASP A 45 -2.83 0.76 8.02
CA ASP A 45 -3.26 0.27 9.32
C ASP A 45 -4.01 -1.09 9.28
N SER A 46 -4.11 -1.70 8.10
CA SER A 46 -4.84 -2.95 7.90
C SER A 46 -3.94 -4.16 8.15
N TYR A 47 -3.93 -4.67 9.39
CA TYR A 47 -3.12 -5.80 9.79
C TYR A 47 -3.95 -6.87 10.51
N ARG A 48 -3.60 -8.13 10.28
CA ARG A 48 -4.06 -9.28 11.05
C ARG A 48 -2.98 -9.68 12.04
N GLN A 49 -3.36 -9.83 13.31
CA GLN A 49 -2.46 -10.35 14.33
C GLN A 49 -2.09 -11.81 14.04
N ASN A 50 -0.84 -12.16 14.32
CA ASN A 50 -0.28 -13.49 14.11
C ASN A 50 0.33 -14.05 15.43
N GLY A 51 -0.33 -13.81 16.54
CA GLY A 51 0.15 -14.09 17.89
C GLY A 51 0.84 -12.88 18.53
N ASP A 52 1.56 -13.10 19.65
CA ASP A 52 2.29 -12.05 20.35
C ASP A 52 3.57 -11.69 19.57
N TYR A 53 3.58 -10.51 18.97
CA TYR A 53 4.73 -10.01 18.23
C TYR A 53 5.97 -9.90 19.14
N ARG A 54 7.09 -10.43 18.66
CA ARG A 54 8.40 -10.25 19.30
C ARG A 54 9.38 -9.68 18.29
N GLU A 55 10.00 -8.58 18.65
CA GLU A 55 11.04 -7.94 17.83
C GLU A 55 12.24 -8.87 17.63
N ALA A 56 12.94 -8.68 16.52
CA ALA A 56 14.18 -9.41 16.27
C ALA A 56 15.23 -9.05 17.33
N THR A 57 16.02 -10.04 17.68
CA THR A 57 17.18 -9.91 18.56
C THR A 57 18.46 -10.24 17.78
N ARG A 58 19.63 -10.08 18.39
CA ARG A 58 20.91 -10.47 17.77
C ARG A 58 21.07 -11.99 17.61
N SER A 59 20.22 -12.78 18.28
CA SER A 59 20.24 -14.23 18.24
C SER A 59 19.04 -14.86 17.50
N GLU A 60 17.94 -14.13 17.36
CA GLU A 60 16.69 -14.65 16.78
C GLU A 60 16.02 -13.59 15.87
N PRO A 61 15.45 -14.01 14.73
CA PRO A 61 14.65 -13.14 13.90
C PRO A 61 13.34 -12.73 14.60
N ALA A 62 12.65 -11.72 14.07
CA ALA A 62 11.33 -11.32 14.54
C ALA A 62 10.33 -12.48 14.46
N GLN A 63 9.42 -12.57 15.43
CA GLN A 63 8.42 -13.62 15.49
C GLN A 63 7.01 -13.04 15.54
N ASN A 64 6.05 -13.77 14.98
CA ASN A 64 4.63 -13.38 14.96
C ASN A 64 4.41 -11.97 14.38
N VAL A 65 5.18 -11.61 13.37
CA VAL A 65 5.06 -10.31 12.68
C VAL A 65 3.61 -10.17 12.20
N PRO A 66 2.91 -9.05 12.51
CA PRO A 66 1.56 -8.82 12.02
C PRO A 66 1.49 -8.87 10.49
N VAL A 67 0.52 -9.59 9.96
CA VAL A 67 0.38 -9.80 8.51
C VAL A 67 -0.43 -8.66 7.93
N PRO A 68 0.09 -7.90 6.96
CA PRO A 68 -0.70 -6.91 6.24
C PRO A 68 -1.85 -7.57 5.48
N VAL A 69 -3.04 -6.99 5.59
CA VAL A 69 -4.25 -7.46 4.92
C VAL A 69 -4.67 -6.42 3.90
N LEU A 70 -4.87 -6.85 2.66
CA LEU A 70 -5.36 -5.97 1.62
C LEU A 70 -6.75 -5.45 2.01
N PRO A 71 -6.96 -4.12 2.11
CA PRO A 71 -8.28 -3.56 2.43
C PRO A 71 -9.32 -3.92 1.37
N ALA A 72 -10.56 -4.15 1.77
CA ALA A 72 -11.63 -4.57 0.87
C ALA A 72 -11.87 -3.60 -0.31
N HIS A 73 -11.66 -2.30 -0.09
CA HIS A 73 -11.81 -1.25 -1.11
C HIS A 73 -10.55 -1.07 -1.99
N ALA A 74 -9.46 -1.79 -1.74
CA ALA A 74 -8.23 -1.68 -2.54
C ALA A 74 -8.43 -2.05 -4.01
N ASP A 75 -9.45 -2.88 -4.30
CA ASP A 75 -9.82 -3.27 -5.66
C ASP A 75 -10.83 -2.30 -6.32
N GLU A 76 -11.21 -1.23 -5.63
CA GLU A 76 -12.04 -0.20 -6.24
C GLU A 76 -11.20 0.67 -7.19
N ARG A 77 -11.79 1.02 -8.33
CA ARG A 77 -11.21 1.98 -9.28
C ARG A 77 -11.41 3.40 -8.76
N SER A 78 -10.73 3.71 -7.65
CA SER A 78 -10.79 4.98 -6.91
C SER A 78 -9.41 5.43 -6.45
N VAL A 79 -9.27 6.69 -6.04
CA VAL A 79 -8.02 7.19 -5.43
C VAL A 79 -7.76 6.49 -4.10
N ALA A 80 -8.81 6.25 -3.30
CA ALA A 80 -8.72 5.50 -2.06
C ALA A 80 -8.23 4.06 -2.28
N GLY A 81 -8.75 3.37 -3.31
CA GLY A 81 -8.31 2.03 -3.67
C GLY A 81 -6.84 1.99 -4.09
N LEU A 82 -6.41 2.94 -4.93
CA LEU A 82 -5.01 3.08 -5.31
C LEU A 82 -4.11 3.38 -4.10
N TYR A 83 -4.48 4.34 -3.25
CA TYR A 83 -3.74 4.69 -2.03
C TYR A 83 -3.57 3.46 -1.11
N SER A 84 -4.64 2.72 -0.90
CA SER A 84 -4.63 1.51 -0.07
C SER A 84 -3.78 0.39 -0.66
N THR A 85 -3.77 0.24 -1.99
CA THR A 85 -2.91 -0.72 -2.69
C THR A 85 -1.42 -0.34 -2.52
N ILE A 86 -1.07 0.94 -2.66
CA ILE A 86 0.30 1.41 -2.42
C ILE A 86 0.72 1.12 -0.99
N GLY A 87 -0.12 1.48 -0.01
CA GLY A 87 0.15 1.21 1.41
C GLY A 87 0.35 -0.27 1.70
N TYR A 88 -0.50 -1.13 1.12
CA TYR A 88 -0.37 -2.58 1.23
C TYR A 88 0.97 -3.09 0.67
N ILE A 89 1.41 -2.59 -0.50
CA ILE A 89 2.68 -3.01 -1.10
C ILE A 89 3.86 -2.71 -0.18
N PHE A 90 3.95 -1.50 0.37
CA PHE A 90 5.03 -1.15 1.29
C PHE A 90 4.97 -1.93 2.60
N ALA A 91 3.79 -2.06 3.20
CA ALA A 91 3.60 -2.83 4.43
C ALA A 91 3.93 -4.32 4.23
N PHE A 92 3.54 -4.89 3.08
CA PHE A 92 3.83 -6.30 2.78
C PHE A 92 5.33 -6.53 2.49
N THR A 93 6.01 -5.54 1.88
CA THR A 93 7.47 -5.58 1.72
C THR A 93 8.18 -5.61 3.09
N GLU A 94 7.77 -4.75 4.04
CA GLU A 94 8.27 -4.79 5.41
C GLU A 94 8.04 -6.15 6.07
N TYR A 95 6.81 -6.67 5.94
CA TYR A 95 6.43 -7.97 6.48
C TYR A 95 7.30 -9.10 5.94
N ILE A 96 7.52 -9.19 4.63
CA ILE A 96 8.37 -10.22 4.02
C ILE A 96 9.80 -10.15 4.57
N ILE A 97 10.37 -8.96 4.66
CA ILE A 97 11.74 -8.77 5.13
C ILE A 97 11.87 -9.15 6.61
N GLU A 98 10.91 -8.76 7.45
CA GLU A 98 10.95 -9.03 8.90
C GLU A 98 10.58 -10.47 9.25
N SER A 99 9.48 -10.98 8.67
CA SER A 99 8.96 -12.33 8.97
C SER A 99 9.68 -13.43 8.21
N ARG A 100 10.25 -13.10 7.05
CA ARG A 100 10.83 -14.01 6.08
C ARG A 100 9.82 -15.05 5.54
N ASN A 101 8.54 -14.70 5.59
CA ASN A 101 7.43 -15.54 5.17
C ASN A 101 6.82 -15.01 3.87
N THR A 102 6.84 -15.82 2.82
CA THR A 102 6.23 -15.51 1.51
C THR A 102 4.96 -16.29 1.24
N GLY A 103 4.47 -17.07 2.20
CA GLY A 103 3.32 -17.98 2.00
C GLY A 103 2.02 -17.27 1.60
N GLU A 104 1.88 -15.97 1.92
CA GLU A 104 0.70 -15.15 1.58
C GLU A 104 1.04 -14.06 0.53
N ALA A 105 2.15 -14.22 -0.23
CA ALA A 105 2.64 -13.17 -1.13
C ALA A 105 1.86 -13.06 -2.46
N GLN A 106 0.95 -13.96 -2.77
CA GLN A 106 0.25 -13.95 -4.07
C GLN A 106 -0.48 -12.62 -4.36
N PRO A 107 -1.32 -12.06 -3.47
CA PRO A 107 -1.97 -10.77 -3.72
C PRO A 107 -0.98 -9.60 -3.87
N TYR A 108 0.16 -9.66 -3.21
CA TYR A 108 1.24 -8.68 -3.31
C TYR A 108 1.94 -8.75 -4.68
N MET A 109 2.32 -9.96 -5.11
CA MET A 109 2.98 -10.17 -6.41
C MET A 109 2.11 -9.75 -7.59
N GLU A 110 0.80 -9.98 -7.51
CA GLU A 110 -0.15 -9.59 -8.55
C GLU A 110 -0.30 -8.07 -8.70
N ARG A 111 0.08 -7.30 -7.70
CA ARG A 111 -0.05 -5.83 -7.66
C ARG A 111 1.27 -5.09 -7.83
N TYR A 112 2.38 -5.79 -7.77
CA TYR A 112 3.70 -5.20 -7.95
C TYR A 112 4.27 -5.62 -9.30
N GLN A 113 4.24 -4.72 -10.28
CA GLN A 113 4.71 -5.00 -11.63
C GLN A 113 6.19 -5.37 -11.64
N GLY A 114 6.51 -6.48 -12.31
CA GLY A 114 7.88 -6.95 -12.47
C GLY A 114 8.46 -7.69 -11.27
N LEU A 115 7.71 -7.84 -10.17
CA LEU A 115 8.17 -8.63 -9.04
C LEU A 115 8.13 -10.13 -9.37
N THR A 116 9.26 -10.78 -9.20
CA THR A 116 9.43 -12.22 -9.41
C THR A 116 9.68 -12.95 -8.10
N GLN A 117 9.47 -14.27 -8.08
CA GLN A 117 9.81 -15.10 -6.91
C GLN A 117 11.30 -14.96 -6.55
N GLY A 118 12.18 -14.87 -7.54
CA GLY A 118 13.62 -14.70 -7.29
C GLY A 118 13.98 -13.35 -6.65
N GLU A 119 13.14 -12.32 -6.83
CA GLU A 119 13.29 -11.03 -6.15
C GLU A 119 12.78 -11.12 -4.71
N LEU A 120 11.67 -11.79 -4.48
CA LEU A 120 11.21 -12.10 -3.12
C LEU A 120 12.28 -12.88 -2.35
N ASP A 121 12.85 -13.90 -2.93
CA ASP A 121 13.89 -14.72 -2.30
C ASP A 121 15.14 -13.88 -1.97
N ARG A 122 15.48 -12.90 -2.82
CA ARG A 122 16.58 -11.96 -2.55
C ARG A 122 16.26 -10.99 -1.41
N MET A 123 15.00 -10.53 -1.28
CA MET A 123 14.57 -9.66 -0.17
C MET A 123 14.66 -10.38 1.18
N ILE A 124 14.33 -11.66 1.22
CA ILE A 124 14.42 -12.49 2.43
C ILE A 124 15.87 -12.78 2.80
N GLY A 125 16.76 -12.85 1.82
CA GLY A 125 18.15 -13.23 2.03
C GLY A 125 18.34 -14.71 2.34
N SER A 126 19.57 -15.09 2.73
CA SER A 126 19.90 -16.46 3.11
C SER A 126 19.29 -16.87 4.46
N GLY A 127 19.08 -18.18 4.69
CA GLY A 127 18.39 -18.75 5.86
C GLY A 127 18.82 -18.22 7.24
N ASN A 128 20.01 -17.65 7.37
CA ASN A 128 20.60 -17.21 8.64
C ASN A 128 20.89 -15.70 8.65
N SER A 129 20.02 -14.92 8.00
CA SER A 129 20.15 -13.47 7.91
C SER A 129 18.82 -12.80 8.25
N TRP A 130 18.83 -11.72 9.03
CA TRP A 130 17.66 -10.90 9.37
C TRP A 130 18.06 -9.49 9.77
N PHE A 131 17.09 -8.56 9.74
CA PHE A 131 17.25 -7.19 10.20
C PHE A 131 16.56 -7.00 11.56
N SER A 132 17.08 -6.11 12.38
CA SER A 132 16.44 -5.75 13.65
C SER A 132 15.08 -5.10 13.44
N LYS A 133 14.96 -4.26 12.42
CA LYS A 133 13.73 -3.58 12.01
C LYS A 133 13.89 -3.06 10.59
N VAL A 134 12.79 -3.03 9.85
CA VAL A 134 12.73 -2.39 8.53
C VAL A 134 11.42 -1.60 8.43
N ARG A 135 11.51 -0.32 8.09
CA ARG A 135 10.34 0.54 7.88
C ARG A 135 10.51 1.39 6.63
N TYR A 136 9.50 1.40 5.80
CA TYR A 136 9.39 2.30 4.67
C TYR A 136 8.74 3.61 5.12
N HIS A 137 9.39 4.71 4.81
CA HIS A 137 8.82 6.04 4.95
C HIS A 137 8.53 6.57 3.55
N CYS A 138 7.26 6.72 3.24
CA CYS A 138 6.79 7.11 1.92
C CYS A 138 6.03 8.42 2.02
N THR A 139 6.31 9.35 1.12
CA THR A 139 5.64 10.64 1.04
C THR A 139 5.03 10.81 -0.35
N ILE A 140 3.74 11.06 -0.40
CA ILE A 140 2.99 11.40 -1.62
C ILE A 140 2.98 12.92 -1.77
N HIS A 141 3.39 13.42 -2.94
CA HIS A 141 3.61 14.86 -3.14
C HIS A 141 2.38 15.65 -3.56
N THR A 142 1.34 14.98 -4.07
CA THR A 142 0.12 15.64 -4.57
C THR A 142 -1.13 14.99 -4.00
N PRO A 143 -2.23 15.74 -3.80
CA PRO A 143 -3.48 15.21 -3.27
C PRO A 143 -4.07 14.05 -4.07
N HIS A 144 -3.84 14.04 -5.38
CA HIS A 144 -4.41 13.05 -6.29
C HIS A 144 -3.43 12.64 -7.37
N PRO A 145 -3.55 11.42 -7.90
CA PRO A 145 -2.77 10.97 -9.05
C PRO A 145 -3.20 11.72 -10.32
N GLN A 146 -2.30 11.84 -11.28
CA GLN A 146 -2.55 12.38 -12.59
C GLN A 146 -2.89 11.26 -13.57
N LYS A 147 -4.03 11.35 -14.25
CA LYS A 147 -4.36 10.45 -15.34
C LYS A 147 -3.48 10.80 -16.54
N LYS A 148 -2.79 9.81 -17.11
CA LYS A 148 -1.93 9.94 -18.31
C LYS A 148 -2.62 9.36 -19.54
N GLU A 149 -3.12 8.14 -19.40
CA GLU A 149 -3.83 7.41 -20.44
C GLU A 149 -5.08 6.75 -19.86
N GLU A 150 -5.80 5.98 -20.68
CA GLU A 150 -6.90 5.19 -20.16
C GLU A 150 -6.37 4.16 -19.17
N ASP A 151 -6.91 4.21 -17.94
CA ASP A 151 -6.52 3.33 -16.84
C ASP A 151 -5.07 3.41 -16.36
N VAL A 152 -4.28 4.39 -16.85
CA VAL A 152 -2.91 4.65 -16.41
C VAL A 152 -2.82 5.98 -15.67
N TYR A 153 -2.22 5.92 -14.50
CA TYR A 153 -2.09 7.05 -13.58
C TYR A 153 -0.65 7.18 -13.10
N GLU A 154 -0.23 8.41 -12.84
CA GLU A 154 1.04 8.71 -12.21
C GLU A 154 0.83 9.49 -10.92
N TRP A 155 1.54 9.10 -9.86
CA TRP A 155 1.49 9.77 -8.58
C TRP A 155 2.91 10.09 -8.11
N PRO A 156 3.33 11.36 -8.10
CA PRO A 156 4.65 11.73 -7.64
C PRO A 156 4.82 11.41 -6.16
N MET A 157 5.85 10.64 -5.83
CA MET A 157 6.16 10.28 -4.46
C MET A 157 7.64 10.03 -4.25
N GLU A 158 8.02 9.94 -2.99
CA GLU A 158 9.35 9.50 -2.58
C GLU A 158 9.27 8.50 -1.44
N TYR A 159 10.30 7.71 -1.28
CA TYR A 159 10.46 6.83 -0.14
C TYR A 159 11.92 6.64 0.24
N PHE A 160 12.13 6.32 1.50
CA PHE A 160 13.38 5.75 2.00
C PHE A 160 13.09 4.61 2.97
N ILE A 161 14.08 3.76 3.19
CA ILE A 161 13.98 2.64 4.13
C ILE A 161 14.75 3.00 5.37
N LYS A 162 14.10 2.90 6.53
CA LYS A 162 14.76 3.02 7.83
C LYS A 162 15.06 1.63 8.36
N PHE A 163 16.34 1.39 8.62
CA PHE A 163 16.80 0.14 9.23
C PHE A 163 16.92 0.32 10.75
N GLY A 164 16.82 -0.79 11.48
CA GLY A 164 17.11 -0.82 12.91
C GLY A 164 18.63 -0.71 13.22
N ASP A 165 18.98 -0.94 14.46
CA ASP A 165 20.32 -0.74 15.00
C ASP A 165 21.31 -1.86 14.69
N PHE A 166 20.83 -3.01 14.21
CA PHE A 166 21.67 -4.13 13.78
C PHE A 166 21.06 -4.93 12.63
N GLU A 167 21.92 -5.66 11.94
CA GLU A 167 21.58 -6.73 11.02
C GLU A 167 22.35 -8.01 11.38
N VAL A 168 21.78 -9.14 11.02
CA VAL A 168 22.48 -10.43 11.09
C VAL A 168 22.64 -10.95 9.67
N ILE A 169 23.86 -11.17 9.23
CA ILE A 169 24.17 -11.70 7.89
C ILE A 169 24.96 -12.98 8.03
N SER A 170 24.41 -14.08 7.52
CA SER A 170 25.00 -15.43 7.63
C SER A 170 25.37 -15.78 9.08
N GLY A 171 24.50 -15.44 10.04
CA GLY A 171 24.70 -15.68 11.47
C GLY A 171 25.70 -14.74 12.17
N LYS A 172 26.21 -13.71 11.49
CA LYS A 172 27.11 -12.71 12.07
C LYS A 172 26.38 -11.39 12.29
N VAL A 173 26.40 -10.91 13.53
CA VAL A 173 25.84 -9.61 13.89
C VAL A 173 26.71 -8.49 13.33
N ARG A 174 26.07 -7.51 12.72
CA ARG A 174 26.68 -6.23 12.32
C ARG A 174 25.83 -5.12 12.90
N GLU A 175 26.47 -4.19 13.61
CA GLU A 175 25.81 -2.99 14.10
C GLU A 175 25.59 -2.02 12.92
N THR A 176 24.39 -1.44 12.84
CA THR A 176 24.07 -0.41 11.86
C THR A 176 24.51 0.94 12.44
N PRO A 177 25.49 1.63 11.86
CA PRO A 177 25.87 2.96 12.32
C PRO A 177 24.69 3.93 12.24
N ALA A 178 24.58 4.86 13.19
CA ALA A 178 23.50 5.85 13.20
C ALA A 178 23.40 6.64 11.88
N SER A 179 24.53 6.87 11.20
CA SER A 179 24.59 7.49 9.88
C SER A 179 24.07 6.63 8.73
N ALA A 180 23.93 5.33 8.95
CA ALA A 180 23.48 4.35 7.92
C ALA A 180 22.10 3.75 8.24
N THR A 181 21.37 4.30 9.22
CA THR A 181 20.04 3.82 9.58
C THR A 181 18.97 4.11 8.50
N ASN A 182 19.23 5.09 7.63
CA ASN A 182 18.36 5.41 6.51
C ASN A 182 19.02 4.99 5.19
N SER A 183 18.23 4.38 4.29
CA SER A 183 18.66 4.19 2.92
C SER A 183 18.67 5.53 2.16
N VAL A 184 19.28 5.52 0.98
CA VAL A 184 19.15 6.64 0.05
C VAL A 184 17.69 6.83 -0.32
N THR A 185 17.21 8.08 -0.25
CA THR A 185 15.85 8.43 -0.70
C THR A 185 15.70 8.17 -2.19
N ARG A 186 14.64 7.52 -2.56
CA ARG A 186 14.25 7.31 -3.95
C ARG A 186 13.00 8.10 -4.24
N SER A 187 12.96 8.79 -5.38
CA SER A 187 11.80 9.55 -5.81
C SER A 187 11.51 9.33 -7.28
N GLY A 188 10.27 9.50 -7.65
CA GLY A 188 9.81 9.38 -9.02
C GLY A 188 8.29 9.37 -9.11
N PRO A 189 7.75 9.36 -10.32
CA PRO A 189 6.35 9.07 -10.52
C PRO A 189 6.10 7.59 -10.30
N LEU A 190 5.29 7.26 -9.29
CA LEU A 190 4.71 5.93 -9.21
C LEU A 190 3.73 5.78 -10.36
N LYS A 191 3.91 4.76 -11.19
CA LYS A 191 2.95 4.40 -12.23
C LYS A 191 1.96 3.38 -11.68
N ALA A 192 0.68 3.61 -11.93
CA ALA A 192 -0.38 2.71 -11.54
C ALA A 192 -1.30 2.42 -12.72
N ARG A 193 -1.67 1.17 -12.92
CA ARG A 193 -2.65 0.73 -13.91
C ARG A 193 -3.79 0.00 -13.22
N TYR A 194 -5.02 0.30 -13.66
CA TYR A 194 -6.17 -0.46 -13.22
C TYR A 194 -6.52 -1.49 -14.29
N GLU A 195 -6.30 -2.76 -13.99
CA GLU A 195 -6.54 -3.87 -14.91
C GLU A 195 -7.07 -5.09 -14.14
N ASP A 196 -7.92 -5.89 -14.75
CA ASP A 196 -8.50 -7.10 -14.14
C ASP A 196 -9.08 -6.85 -12.74
N HIS A 197 -9.79 -5.72 -12.58
CA HIS A 197 -10.41 -5.28 -11.31
C HIS A 197 -9.45 -5.07 -10.14
N LYS A 198 -8.19 -4.74 -10.42
CA LYS A 198 -7.18 -4.42 -9.39
C LYS A 198 -6.21 -3.35 -9.86
N TRP A 199 -5.53 -2.73 -8.91
CA TRP A 199 -4.41 -1.83 -9.18
C TRP A 199 -3.11 -2.62 -9.29
N VAL A 200 -2.35 -2.34 -10.35
CA VAL A 200 -0.98 -2.83 -10.57
C VAL A 200 -0.03 -1.64 -10.53
N ILE A 201 1.01 -1.73 -9.71
CA ILE A 201 1.93 -0.64 -9.38
C ILE A 201 3.31 -0.93 -9.96
N ASP A 202 3.90 0.08 -10.60
CA ASP A 202 5.23 0.05 -11.18
C ASP A 202 6.12 1.11 -10.54
N PHE A 203 7.24 0.68 -9.99
CA PHE A 203 8.28 1.52 -9.37
C PHE A 203 9.53 1.66 -10.25
N SER A 204 9.50 1.25 -11.50
CA SER A 204 10.69 1.22 -12.38
C SER A 204 11.31 2.60 -12.63
N GLU A 205 10.54 3.67 -12.50
CA GLU A 205 11.03 5.05 -12.70
C GLU A 205 11.60 5.71 -11.45
N PHE A 206 11.64 5.00 -10.32
CA PHE A 206 12.21 5.55 -9.10
C PHE A 206 13.75 5.56 -9.18
N THR A 207 14.31 6.75 -9.00
CA THR A 207 15.77 6.97 -8.99
C THR A 207 16.26 7.39 -7.60
N ALA A 208 17.50 7.07 -7.31
CA ALA A 208 18.15 7.52 -6.09
C ALA A 208 18.40 9.02 -6.15
N ASN A 209 17.98 9.76 -5.11
CA ASN A 209 18.30 11.17 -4.96
C ASN A 209 19.76 11.31 -4.52
N THR A 210 20.64 11.65 -5.42
CA THR A 210 22.08 11.87 -5.14
C THR A 210 22.36 13.19 -4.40
N ASN A 211 21.35 14.04 -4.22
CA ASN A 211 21.52 15.37 -3.63
C ASN A 211 21.48 15.40 -2.09
N ALA A 212 21.32 14.27 -1.40
CA ALA A 212 21.20 14.22 0.07
C ALA A 212 22.54 14.11 0.81
N SER A 213 23.70 14.15 0.13
CA SER A 213 25.01 13.94 0.78
C SER A 213 25.98 15.14 0.70
N SER A 214 25.46 16.37 0.67
CA SER A 214 26.30 17.57 0.81
C SER A 214 25.78 18.52 1.87
N GLY A 215 25.73 18.04 3.10
CA GLY A 215 25.53 18.83 4.32
C GLY A 215 26.53 18.32 5.35
N VAL A 216 27.73 18.87 5.31
CA VAL A 216 28.75 18.78 6.36
C VAL A 216 28.34 19.60 7.56
#